data_af1039ecc41910eacec73fbd56a2874b
#
_entry.id   af1039ecc41910eacec73fbd56a2874b
#
_cell.length_a   1.000
_cell.length_b   1.000
_cell.length_c   1.000
_cell.angle_alpha   90.00
_cell.angle_beta   90.00
_cell.angle_gamma   90.00
#
_symmetry.space_group_name_H-M   'P 1'
#
loop_
_entity.id
_entity.type
_entity.pdbx_description
1 polymer ?
#
loop_
_entity_poly.entity_id
_entity_poly.type
_entity_poly.pdbx_seq_one_letter_code
_entity_poly.pdbx_strand_id
1 'polypeptide(L)'
;MDRRRQNLPLFASNVRKLEDHIMSVWSTKEDIDTVLWAVMDKPEPLSEDELANLLIGICALHESRCQQLYETYSNLLKERNEL
;
A
#
# COMPACT_ATOMS: atom_id res chain seq x y z
N MET A 1 17.51 33.11 6.32
CA MET A 1 17.33 31.83 5.67
C MET A 1 15.88 31.46 5.62
N ASP A 2 15.43 31.05 4.48
CA ASP A 2 14.02 30.72 4.28
C ASP A 2 13.73 29.30 4.80
N ARG A 3 12.90 29.20 5.83
CA ARG A 3 12.47 27.91 6.37
C ARG A 3 11.73 27.05 5.34
N ARG A 4 11.08 27.67 4.37
CA ARG A 4 10.38 26.96 3.31
C ARG A 4 11.31 26.10 2.48
N ARG A 5 12.55 26.54 2.23
CA ARG A 5 13.54 25.78 1.49
C ARG A 5 13.99 24.51 2.24
N GLN A 6 14.03 24.58 3.57
CA GLN A 6 14.40 23.43 4.39
C GLN A 6 13.25 22.40 4.47
N ASN A 7 11.99 22.86 4.46
CA ASN A 7 10.83 22.00 4.59
C ASN A 7 10.35 21.42 3.26
N LEU A 8 10.59 22.09 2.14
CA LEU A 8 10.17 21.65 0.82
C LEU A 8 10.72 20.26 0.44
N PRO A 9 12.01 19.94 0.63
CA PRO A 9 12.51 18.59 0.31
C PRO A 9 11.84 17.50 1.13
N LEU A 10 11.58 17.74 2.41
CA LEU A 10 10.91 16.78 3.27
C LEU A 10 9.45 16.59 2.84
N PHE A 11 8.76 17.68 2.57
CA PHE A 11 7.38 17.64 2.08
C PHE A 11 7.29 16.89 0.76
N ALA A 12 8.15 17.19 -0.21
CA ALA A 12 8.20 16.50 -1.50
C ALA A 12 8.50 15.01 -1.33
N SER A 13 9.41 14.64 -0.41
CA SER A 13 9.71 13.24 -0.10
C SER A 13 8.49 12.52 0.45
N ASN A 14 7.73 13.15 1.34
CA ASN A 14 6.53 12.56 1.92
C ASN A 14 5.38 12.47 0.91
N VAL A 15 5.28 13.42 -0.01
CA VAL A 15 4.33 13.31 -1.13
C VAL A 15 4.65 12.11 -2.01
N ARG A 16 5.92 11.86 -2.31
CA ARG A 16 6.35 10.67 -3.06
C ARG A 16 6.03 9.38 -2.31
N LYS A 17 6.26 9.36 -1.00
CA LYS A 17 5.88 8.21 -0.18
C LYS A 17 4.39 7.97 -0.21
N LEU A 18 3.58 9.03 -0.17
CA LEU A 18 2.14 8.94 -0.29
C LEU A 18 1.74 8.30 -1.62
N GLU A 19 2.32 8.74 -2.72
CA GLU A 19 2.07 8.18 -4.05
C GLU A 19 2.45 6.69 -4.09
N ASP A 20 3.62 6.34 -3.56
CA ASP A 20 4.08 4.95 -3.50
C ASP A 20 3.13 4.08 -2.68
N HIS A 21 2.63 4.58 -1.56
CA HIS A 21 1.69 3.84 -0.72
C HIS A 21 0.31 3.70 -1.36
N ILE A 22 -0.12 4.70 -2.11
CA ILE A 22 -1.36 4.61 -2.90
C ILE A 22 -1.22 3.50 -3.95
N MET A 23 -0.12 3.47 -4.68
CA MET A 23 0.15 2.42 -5.66
C MET A 23 0.26 1.04 -5.01
N SER A 24 0.87 0.99 -3.83
CA SER A 24 0.98 -0.25 -3.05
C SER A 24 -0.40 -0.80 -2.66
N VAL A 25 -1.32 0.07 -2.24
CA VAL A 25 -2.70 -0.34 -1.94
C VAL A 25 -3.39 -0.91 -3.18
N TRP A 26 -3.18 -0.28 -4.34
CA TRP A 26 -3.75 -0.77 -5.61
C TRP A 26 -3.19 -2.14 -6.02
N SER A 27 -1.99 -2.50 -5.58
CA SER A 27 -1.39 -3.80 -5.91
C SER A 27 -2.18 -4.99 -5.35
N THR A 28 -3.08 -4.77 -4.39
CA THR A 28 -3.96 -5.82 -3.89
C THR A 28 -4.84 -6.40 -5.01
N LYS A 29 -5.25 -5.59 -5.98
CA LYS A 29 -5.99 -6.07 -7.14
C LYS A 29 -5.18 -7.10 -7.94
N GLU A 30 -3.89 -6.83 -8.15
CA GLU A 30 -3.01 -7.75 -8.87
C GLU A 30 -2.82 -9.05 -8.10
N ASP A 31 -2.71 -8.99 -6.78
CA ASP A 31 -2.64 -10.18 -5.94
C ASP A 31 -3.90 -11.05 -6.11
N ILE A 32 -5.07 -10.41 -6.11
CA ILE A 32 -6.34 -11.12 -6.29
C ILE A 32 -6.45 -11.70 -7.70
N ASP A 33 -6.03 -10.97 -8.72
CA ASP A 33 -5.98 -11.46 -10.10
C ASP A 33 -5.13 -12.73 -10.19
N THR A 34 -3.99 -12.75 -9.50
CA THR A 34 -3.11 -13.92 -9.46
C THR A 34 -3.80 -15.12 -8.78
N VAL A 35 -4.51 -14.86 -7.68
CA VAL A 35 -5.27 -15.93 -7.00
C VAL A 35 -6.38 -16.47 -7.90
N LEU A 36 -7.09 -15.61 -8.61
CA LEU A 36 -8.12 -16.02 -9.56
C LEU A 36 -7.55 -16.93 -10.65
N TRP A 37 -6.40 -16.56 -11.20
CA TRP A 37 -5.71 -17.44 -12.15
C TRP A 37 -5.40 -18.80 -11.53
N ALA A 38 -4.89 -18.83 -10.31
CA ALA A 38 -4.52 -20.07 -9.63
C ALA A 38 -5.74 -20.96 -9.31
N VAL A 39 -6.92 -20.35 -9.17
CA VAL A 39 -8.17 -21.09 -8.92
C VAL A 39 -8.78 -21.58 -10.23
N MET A 40 -8.78 -20.78 -11.28
CA MET A 40 -9.55 -21.02 -12.49
C MET A 40 -8.75 -21.61 -13.64
N ASP A 41 -7.51 -21.18 -13.83
CA ASP A 41 -6.74 -21.45 -15.05
C ASP A 41 -5.50 -22.31 -14.81
N LYS A 42 -5.03 -22.42 -13.59
CA LYS A 42 -3.86 -23.24 -13.28
C LYS A 42 -4.17 -24.71 -13.49
N PRO A 43 -3.25 -25.51 -14.11
CA PRO A 43 -3.46 -26.93 -14.33
C PRO A 43 -3.81 -27.74 -13.07
N GLU A 44 -3.21 -27.36 -11.93
CA GLU A 44 -3.55 -27.92 -10.63
C GLU A 44 -4.17 -26.82 -9.77
N PRO A 45 -5.52 -26.72 -9.72
CA PRO A 45 -6.17 -25.68 -8.95
C PRO A 45 -5.85 -25.76 -7.47
N LEU A 46 -5.89 -24.61 -6.80
CA LEU A 46 -5.69 -24.53 -5.36
C LEU A 46 -6.78 -25.30 -4.61
N SER A 47 -6.40 -25.94 -3.52
CA SER A 47 -7.35 -26.49 -2.56
C SER A 47 -8.05 -25.37 -1.80
N GLU A 48 -9.16 -25.68 -1.14
CA GLU A 48 -9.87 -24.69 -0.31
C GLU A 48 -8.98 -24.14 0.79
N ASP A 49 -8.16 -24.98 1.42
CA ASP A 49 -7.25 -24.54 2.48
C ASP A 49 -6.14 -23.63 1.95
N GLU A 50 -5.57 -23.96 0.80
CA GLU A 50 -4.57 -23.12 0.15
C GLU A 50 -5.16 -21.77 -0.24
N LEU A 51 -6.36 -21.77 -0.80
CA LEU A 51 -7.06 -20.54 -1.16
C LEU A 51 -7.34 -19.68 0.06
N ALA A 52 -7.86 -20.30 1.15
CA ALA A 52 -8.13 -19.58 2.39
C ALA A 52 -6.86 -18.94 2.96
N ASN A 53 -5.74 -19.67 2.96
CA ASN A 53 -4.47 -19.17 3.45
C ASN A 53 -3.94 -17.99 2.62
N LEU A 54 -4.06 -18.08 1.29
CA LEU A 54 -3.66 -16.97 0.41
C LEU A 54 -4.52 -15.74 0.65
N LEU A 55 -5.83 -15.88 0.78
CA LEU A 55 -6.73 -14.76 1.02
C LEU A 55 -6.45 -14.11 2.38
N ILE A 56 -6.19 -14.89 3.42
CA ILE A 56 -5.79 -14.37 4.73
C ILE A 56 -4.50 -13.56 4.60
N GLY A 57 -3.52 -14.08 3.87
CA GLY A 57 -2.25 -13.38 3.63
C GLY A 57 -2.44 -12.06 2.87
N ILE A 58 -3.28 -12.05 1.84
CA ILE A 58 -3.60 -10.84 1.07
C ILE A 58 -4.29 -9.80 1.96
N CYS A 59 -5.24 -10.23 2.79
CA CYS A 59 -5.91 -9.33 3.74
C CYS A 59 -4.91 -8.69 4.71
N ALA A 60 -3.98 -9.48 5.25
CA ALA A 60 -2.96 -8.97 6.15
C ALA A 60 -2.02 -7.95 5.46
N LEU A 61 -1.60 -8.25 4.24
CA LEU A 61 -0.79 -7.33 3.43
C LEU A 61 -1.54 -6.04 3.12
N HIS A 62 -2.80 -6.16 2.74
CA HIS A 62 -3.63 -4.99 2.43
C HIS A 62 -3.79 -4.09 3.65
N GLU A 63 -4.05 -4.67 4.81
CA GLU A 63 -4.14 -3.91 6.06
C GLU A 63 -2.84 -3.16 6.35
N SER A 64 -1.70 -3.83 6.21
CA SER A 64 -0.39 -3.20 6.41
C SER A 64 -0.15 -2.05 5.42
N ARG A 65 -0.52 -2.25 4.16
CA ARG A 65 -0.41 -1.20 3.13
C ARG A 65 -1.28 0.02 3.46
N CYS A 66 -2.49 -0.22 3.95
CA CYS A 66 -3.40 0.85 4.37
C CYS A 66 -2.85 1.60 5.58
N GLN A 67 -2.25 0.90 6.54
CA GLN A 67 -1.62 1.53 7.71
C GLN A 67 -0.45 2.42 7.28
N GLN A 68 0.40 1.96 6.38
CA GLN A 68 1.50 2.77 5.85
C GLN A 68 0.99 4.04 5.17
N LEU A 69 -0.06 3.90 4.36
CA LEU A 69 -0.70 5.03 3.69
C LEU A 69 -1.23 6.04 4.72
N TYR A 70 -1.92 5.55 5.74
CA TYR A 70 -2.48 6.41 6.79
C TYR A 70 -1.40 7.15 7.57
N GLU A 71 -0.30 6.47 7.92
CA GLU A 71 0.82 7.08 8.63
C GLU A 71 1.46 8.20 7.80
N THR A 72 1.68 7.95 6.51
CA THR A 72 2.25 8.95 5.61
C THR A 72 1.32 10.15 5.48
N TYR A 73 0.03 9.91 5.33
CA TYR A 73 -0.99 10.96 5.30
C TYR A 73 -0.98 11.79 6.58
N SER A 74 -0.93 11.13 7.74
CA SER A 74 -0.89 11.80 9.04
C SER A 74 0.35 12.67 9.19
N ASN A 75 1.50 12.19 8.72
CA ASN A 75 2.74 12.96 8.75
C ASN A 75 2.67 14.19 7.85
N LEU A 76 2.06 14.05 6.67
CA LEU A 76 1.84 15.20 5.78
C LEU A 76 0.96 16.26 6.40
N LEU A 77 -0.09 15.87 7.12
CA LEU A 77 -0.94 16.82 7.83
C LEU A 77 -0.17 17.58 8.91
N LYS A 78 0.67 16.89 9.66
CA LYS A 78 1.53 17.52 10.69
C LYS A 78 2.48 18.52 10.06
N GLU A 79 3.14 18.16 8.97
CA GLU A 79 4.06 19.05 8.26
C GLU A 79 3.35 20.27 7.71
N ARG A 80 2.16 20.09 7.15
CA ARG A 80 1.34 21.19 6.66
C ARG A 80 1.02 22.18 7.77
N ASN A 81 0.72 21.70 8.97
CA ASN A 81 0.41 22.55 10.12
C ASN A 81 1.63 23.29 10.64
N GLU A 82 2.82 22.76 10.42
CA GLU A 82 4.09 23.40 10.82
C GLU A 82 4.57 24.44 9.81
N LEU A 83 4.06 24.43 8.61
CA LEU A 83 4.40 25.41 7.57
C LEU A 83 3.64 26.71 7.77
#